data_aca3302eb9f3b83916ff61cf9fbf0f8f
#
_entry.id   aca3302eb9f3b83916ff61cf9fbf0f8f
#
_cell.length_a   1.000
_cell.length_b   1.000
_cell.length_c   1.000
_cell.angle_alpha   90.00
_cell.angle_beta   90.00
_cell.angle_gamma   90.00
#
_symmetry.space_group_name_H-M   'P 1'
#
loop_
_entity.id
_entity.type
_entity.pdbx_description
1 polymer ?
#
loop_
_entity_poly.entity_id
_entity_poly.type
_entity_poly.pdbx_seq_one_letter_code
_entity_poly.pdbx_strand_id
1 'polypeptide(L)'
;MIIFELKILYTLVPISPLAAENETVKSSGTDVANPAIFPLAFGLNFNAMEILLKTGTSIYLDIVTIPKEKIINLTNSKIRFIISSKTIYFIIYSLHISPILFTFSKFCYIMVSLKRRKCNSPLCFCIGVSFYSLNNKNKFRPRKGVPNGRKGVYVMIDIKFLRENPDVVKQNIKNKFQDQKLHLVDEVIALDKESRACKMHGDELRSKRKSLSDKIGSLMKEGRKDEAEAIKAEVKAINDELVVNEEKEEKFASEIKERMMKIPNIIDPSVPIGKDDSENVEVQRFGEPKVPDYEIPYHADIIEKLNGMDKESAGRTSGVGFYYLIGDIARLHEAMLACARDYMINAGFTYAIPPFMIRSDVVTGVMSFEEMDAMMYKIEGEDLYLIGTSEHSMIGRFKDQILKKADLPITMTSYSPCFRKEIGSHGLEERGLYRVHQFEKQEMIVLCEPEDSMNWYNKMWKLSVDLFRSWNVPVRQLDCCSGDLADLKVKSCDIEAWSPRQKKYFEVCSCSTLGDAQARRLGIRVKGEKGNYYPHTLNNTVVATPRGLIAVIENNYNEDGSITVPEVLRPYMGGTEIIKPKNK
;
A
#
# COMPACT_ATOMS: atom_id res chain seq x y z
N MET A 1 -22.66 31.19 13.29
CA MET A 1 -22.90 29.81 13.73
C MET A 1 -24.38 29.56 13.60
N ILE A 2 -24.81 28.89 12.55
CA ILE A 2 -26.24 28.57 12.36
C ILE A 2 -26.44 27.20 13.03
N ILE A 3 -27.21 27.18 14.10
CA ILE A 3 -27.56 25.95 14.82
C ILE A 3 -28.91 25.51 14.27
N PHE A 4 -28.96 24.34 13.63
CA PHE A 4 -30.20 23.70 13.27
C PHE A 4 -30.47 22.58 14.29
N GLU A 5 -31.60 22.66 14.98
CA GLU A 5 -32.10 21.55 15.80
C GLU A 5 -32.91 20.60 14.94
N LEU A 6 -32.47 19.35 14.87
CA LEU A 6 -33.22 18.27 14.27
C LEU A 6 -34.02 17.54 15.36
N LYS A 7 -35.35 17.64 15.37
CA LYS A 7 -36.18 16.86 16.25
C LYS A 7 -36.59 15.56 15.56
N ILE A 8 -36.20 14.44 16.14
CA ILE A 8 -36.58 13.11 15.67
C ILE A 8 -37.66 12.57 16.62
N LEU A 9 -38.87 12.39 16.08
CA LEU A 9 -39.98 11.77 16.79
C LEU A 9 -40.02 10.25 16.51
N TYR A 10 -40.08 9.46 17.56
CA TYR A 10 -40.32 8.02 17.45
C TYR A 10 -41.79 7.76 17.60
N THR A 11 -42.44 7.18 16.61
CA THR A 11 -43.75 6.57 16.72
C THR A 11 -43.56 5.04 16.80
N LEU A 12 -43.90 4.45 17.94
CA LEU A 12 -43.95 3.00 18.10
C LEU A 12 -45.28 2.50 17.51
N VAL A 13 -45.18 1.88 16.34
CA VAL A 13 -46.31 1.07 15.82
C VAL A 13 -46.08 -0.37 16.29
N PRO A 14 -46.95 -1.00 17.03
CA PRO A 14 -46.81 -2.39 17.41
C PRO A 14 -47.02 -3.27 16.18
N ILE A 15 -45.94 -3.89 15.69
CA ILE A 15 -46.02 -4.95 14.67
C ILE A 15 -46.38 -6.23 15.41
N SER A 16 -47.54 -6.82 15.09
CA SER A 16 -47.88 -8.13 15.61
C SER A 16 -46.94 -9.20 15.05
N PRO A 17 -46.57 -10.23 15.81
CA PRO A 17 -45.62 -11.26 15.37
C PRO A 17 -46.08 -12.04 14.12
N LEU A 18 -47.34 -12.01 13.78
CA LEU A 18 -47.90 -12.73 12.61
C LEU A 18 -47.63 -12.07 11.26
N ALA A 19 -47.25 -10.79 11.21
CA ALA A 19 -46.94 -10.13 9.94
C ALA A 19 -45.50 -10.37 9.47
N ALA A 20 -44.63 -10.92 10.31
CA ALA A 20 -43.21 -11.15 10.00
C ALA A 20 -42.94 -12.52 9.35
N GLU A 21 -43.88 -13.47 9.37
CA GLU A 21 -43.65 -14.82 8.82
C GLU A 21 -44.07 -15.02 7.37
N ASN A 22 -44.74 -14.08 6.72
CA ASN A 22 -45.28 -14.28 5.37
C ASN A 22 -44.67 -13.47 4.24
N GLU A 23 -43.62 -12.67 4.49
CA GLU A 23 -42.88 -12.00 3.42
C GLU A 23 -41.42 -12.43 3.41
N THR A 24 -41.14 -13.61 2.89
CA THR A 24 -39.86 -13.95 2.31
C THR A 24 -39.72 -13.15 1.00
N VAL A 25 -39.18 -11.94 1.10
CA VAL A 25 -38.78 -11.16 -0.06
C VAL A 25 -37.65 -11.92 -0.75
N LYS A 26 -37.98 -12.59 -1.87
CA LYS A 26 -36.95 -13.12 -2.77
C LYS A 26 -36.15 -11.93 -3.28
N SER A 27 -34.90 -11.84 -2.85
CA SER A 27 -33.95 -10.85 -3.36
C SER A 27 -33.53 -11.19 -4.79
N SER A 28 -34.33 -10.82 -5.77
CA SER A 28 -33.82 -10.57 -7.13
C SER A 28 -33.37 -9.11 -7.17
N GLY A 29 -32.14 -8.86 -7.66
CA GLY A 29 -31.48 -7.54 -7.61
C GLY A 29 -32.16 -6.39 -8.38
N THR A 30 -33.42 -6.55 -8.78
CA THR A 30 -34.22 -5.56 -9.51
C THR A 30 -35.31 -4.89 -8.66
N ASP A 31 -35.71 -5.47 -7.52
CA ASP A 31 -36.85 -4.96 -6.73
C ASP A 31 -36.49 -3.96 -5.64
N VAL A 32 -35.19 -3.72 -5.40
CA VAL A 32 -34.71 -2.76 -4.40
C VAL A 32 -34.92 -1.29 -4.83
N ALA A 33 -35.30 -1.07 -6.07
CA ALA A 33 -35.49 0.26 -6.65
C ALA A 33 -36.90 0.88 -6.44
N ASN A 34 -37.81 0.20 -5.74
CA ASN A 34 -39.15 0.76 -5.49
C ASN A 34 -39.12 1.61 -4.19
N PRO A 35 -39.19 2.94 -4.31
CA PRO A 35 -39.11 3.85 -3.14
C PRO A 35 -40.27 3.69 -2.16
N ALA A 36 -41.34 3.00 -2.53
CA ALA A 36 -42.49 2.77 -1.65
C ALA A 36 -42.27 1.65 -0.61
N ILE A 37 -41.41 0.66 -0.92
CA ILE A 37 -41.13 -0.47 -0.01
C ILE A 37 -40.11 -0.07 1.07
N PHE A 38 -39.16 0.76 0.71
CA PHE A 38 -38.08 1.20 1.60
C PHE A 38 -38.57 2.02 2.81
N PRO A 39 -39.51 2.99 2.66
CA PRO A 39 -40.07 3.71 3.79
C PRO A 39 -40.87 2.83 4.77
N LEU A 40 -41.56 1.82 4.26
CA LEU A 40 -42.31 0.88 5.10
C LEU A 40 -41.41 0.01 5.98
N ALA A 41 -40.26 -0.40 5.47
CA ALA A 41 -39.28 -1.20 6.21
C ALA A 41 -38.54 -0.40 7.29
N PHE A 42 -38.39 0.93 7.12
CA PHE A 42 -37.58 1.79 7.98
C PHE A 42 -38.31 3.03 8.51
N GLY A 43 -39.59 3.21 8.21
CA GLY A 43 -40.40 4.36 8.64
C GLY A 43 -39.98 5.70 8.03
N LEU A 44 -39.28 5.67 6.87
CA LEU A 44 -38.76 6.84 6.19
C LEU A 44 -39.69 7.31 5.06
N ASN A 45 -40.17 8.54 5.13
CA ASN A 45 -40.93 9.18 4.04
C ASN A 45 -40.00 9.99 3.14
N PHE A 46 -39.52 9.37 2.04
CA PHE A 46 -38.57 9.98 1.11
C PHE A 46 -39.12 11.23 0.40
N ASN A 47 -40.42 11.31 0.16
CA ASN A 47 -41.03 12.51 -0.45
C ASN A 47 -40.98 13.70 0.50
N ALA A 48 -41.21 13.49 1.79
CA ALA A 48 -41.08 14.54 2.79
C ALA A 48 -39.62 15.00 2.92
N MET A 49 -38.68 14.06 2.87
CA MET A 49 -37.24 14.35 2.95
C MET A 49 -36.74 15.11 1.72
N GLU A 50 -37.23 14.81 0.53
CA GLU A 50 -36.85 15.52 -0.70
C GLU A 50 -37.41 16.97 -0.72
N ILE A 51 -38.65 17.15 -0.26
CA ILE A 51 -39.28 18.49 -0.16
C ILE A 51 -38.57 19.34 0.89
N LEU A 52 -38.22 18.77 2.05
CA LEU A 52 -37.53 19.48 3.13
C LEU A 52 -36.07 19.84 2.79
N LEU A 53 -35.37 18.97 2.03
CA LEU A 53 -34.03 19.30 1.50
C LEU A 53 -34.06 20.44 0.48
N LYS A 54 -35.15 20.56 -0.31
CA LYS A 54 -35.34 21.67 -1.28
C LYS A 54 -35.75 22.99 -0.61
N THR A 55 -36.42 22.95 0.53
CA THR A 55 -36.96 24.15 1.20
C THR A 55 -36.13 24.64 2.38
N GLY A 56 -35.10 23.88 2.83
CA GLY A 56 -34.23 24.28 3.93
C GLY A 56 -34.88 24.29 5.31
N THR A 57 -36.07 23.67 5.48
CA THR A 57 -36.80 23.57 6.74
C THR A 57 -36.54 22.24 7.46
N SER A 58 -36.84 22.16 8.76
CA SER A 58 -36.50 21.04 9.65
C SER A 58 -36.92 19.65 9.13
N ILE A 59 -36.00 18.68 9.16
CA ILE A 59 -36.21 17.31 8.71
C ILE A 59 -36.71 16.45 9.87
N TYR A 60 -37.80 15.70 9.66
CA TYR A 60 -38.27 14.67 10.57
C TYR A 60 -37.91 13.28 10.02
N LEU A 61 -37.23 12.47 10.84
CA LEU A 61 -36.84 11.11 10.48
C LEU A 61 -37.52 10.14 11.48
N ASP A 62 -38.41 9.30 10.97
CA ASP A 62 -38.98 8.19 11.75
C ASP A 62 -38.09 6.95 11.58
N ILE A 63 -37.52 6.45 12.67
CA ILE A 63 -36.72 5.23 12.70
C ILE A 63 -37.45 4.14 13.43
N VAL A 64 -37.88 3.11 12.74
CA VAL A 64 -38.43 1.89 13.33
C VAL A 64 -37.35 0.82 13.41
N THR A 65 -36.87 0.55 14.60
CA THR A 65 -35.99 -0.55 15.06
C THR A 65 -35.00 -1.13 14.05
N ILE A 66 -33.70 -0.81 14.19
CA ILE A 66 -32.61 -1.45 13.47
C ILE A 66 -31.97 -2.52 14.38
N PRO A 67 -31.86 -3.79 13.92
CA PRO A 67 -31.09 -4.80 14.65
C PRO A 67 -29.62 -4.39 14.73
N LYS A 68 -28.95 -4.73 15.84
CA LYS A 68 -27.53 -4.47 16.05
C LYS A 68 -26.74 -5.04 14.87
N GLU A 69 -25.86 -4.20 14.27
CA GLU A 69 -24.84 -4.57 13.27
C GLU A 69 -25.34 -4.77 11.82
N LYS A 70 -25.84 -3.71 11.16
CA LYS A 70 -25.89 -3.69 9.68
C LYS A 70 -25.41 -2.37 9.15
N ILE A 71 -24.47 -2.44 8.18
CA ILE A 71 -24.10 -1.32 7.32
C ILE A 71 -25.12 -1.28 6.19
N ILE A 72 -25.85 -0.17 6.05
CA ILE A 72 -26.81 0.01 4.96
C ILE A 72 -26.17 0.94 3.93
N ASN A 73 -25.87 0.41 2.77
CA ASN A 73 -25.42 1.18 1.61
C ASN A 73 -26.65 1.58 0.76
N LEU A 74 -26.93 2.87 0.68
CA LEU A 74 -27.89 3.42 -0.26
C LEU A 74 -27.16 3.78 -1.56
N THR A 75 -27.39 3.00 -2.60
CA THR A 75 -26.65 3.04 -3.87
C THR A 75 -26.78 4.34 -4.68
N ASN A 76 -27.74 5.20 -4.39
CA ASN A 76 -27.95 6.48 -5.09
C ASN A 76 -27.86 7.73 -4.22
N SER A 77 -27.60 7.61 -2.93
CA SER A 77 -27.30 8.74 -2.06
C SER A 77 -25.94 8.52 -1.41
N LYS A 78 -25.06 9.49 -1.51
CA LYS A 78 -23.71 9.43 -0.93
C LYS A 78 -23.72 9.54 0.62
N ILE A 79 -24.67 8.81 1.27
CA ILE A 79 -24.84 8.81 2.73
C ILE A 79 -24.55 7.40 3.24
N ARG A 80 -23.54 7.28 4.11
CA ARG A 80 -23.23 6.03 4.83
C ARG A 80 -23.59 6.16 6.31
N PHE A 81 -24.25 5.14 6.84
CA PHE A 81 -24.57 5.04 8.26
C PHE A 81 -23.65 3.99 8.90
N ILE A 82 -22.95 4.38 9.96
CA ILE A 82 -22.19 3.45 10.80
C ILE A 82 -22.83 3.47 12.19
N ILE A 83 -23.36 2.33 12.61
CA ILE A 83 -23.99 2.17 13.93
C ILE A 83 -23.02 1.43 14.84
N SER A 84 -22.53 2.09 15.88
CA SER A 84 -21.82 1.46 16.99
C SER A 84 -22.74 1.44 18.22
N SER A 85 -22.47 0.57 19.19
CA SER A 85 -23.37 0.23 20.31
C SER A 85 -23.89 1.41 21.16
N LYS A 86 -23.43 2.63 20.95
CA LYS A 86 -23.89 3.85 21.66
C LYS A 86 -23.94 5.13 20.82
N THR A 87 -23.48 5.13 19.55
CA THR A 87 -23.37 6.34 18.74
C THR A 87 -23.61 6.02 17.27
N ILE A 88 -24.43 6.83 16.59
CA ILE A 88 -24.69 6.73 15.14
C ILE A 88 -23.86 7.81 14.45
N TYR A 89 -23.00 7.41 13.51
CA TYR A 89 -22.21 8.33 12.70
C TYR A 89 -22.80 8.44 11.30
N PHE A 90 -23.08 9.67 10.88
CA PHE A 90 -23.49 9.99 9.51
C PHE A 90 -22.28 10.58 8.77
N ILE A 91 -21.85 9.96 7.69
CA ILE A 91 -20.84 10.50 6.82
C ILE A 91 -21.52 10.91 5.51
N ILE A 92 -21.62 12.21 5.27
CA ILE A 92 -22.22 12.75 4.04
C ILE A 92 -21.07 13.08 3.08
N TYR A 93 -20.97 12.34 1.99
CA TYR A 93 -20.04 12.65 0.91
C TYR A 93 -20.73 13.54 -0.13
N SER A 94 -20.27 14.80 -0.22
CA SER A 94 -20.55 15.73 -1.31
C SER A 94 -22.03 15.78 -1.77
N LEU A 95 -22.85 16.56 -1.09
CA LEU A 95 -24.12 17.03 -1.65
C LEU A 95 -23.82 18.18 -2.62
N HIS A 96 -24.10 17.98 -3.91
CA HIS A 96 -24.24 19.08 -4.86
C HIS A 96 -25.58 19.77 -4.57
N ILE A 97 -25.53 20.79 -3.75
CA ILE A 97 -26.65 21.72 -3.54
C ILE A 97 -26.42 22.91 -4.47
N SER A 98 -27.46 23.25 -5.21
CA SER A 98 -27.62 24.38 -6.16
C SER A 98 -26.74 25.62 -5.93
N PRO A 99 -26.36 26.40 -6.97
CA PRO A 99 -25.28 27.40 -6.98
C PRO A 99 -25.44 28.63 -6.09
N ILE A 100 -26.43 28.72 -5.22
CA ILE A 100 -26.69 29.88 -4.36
C ILE A 100 -26.09 29.77 -2.96
N LEU A 101 -25.58 28.58 -2.56
CA LEU A 101 -24.87 28.40 -1.29
C LEU A 101 -23.43 27.98 -1.56
N PHE A 102 -22.60 28.99 -1.66
CA PHE A 102 -21.17 28.92 -1.91
C PHE A 102 -20.43 28.14 -0.82
N THR A 103 -19.53 27.26 -1.25
CA THR A 103 -18.37 26.74 -0.53
C THR A 103 -18.63 25.87 0.70
N PHE A 104 -19.09 24.63 0.46
CA PHE A 104 -18.82 23.55 1.39
C PHE A 104 -18.08 22.41 0.70
N SER A 105 -16.81 22.58 0.46
CA SER A 105 -15.88 21.49 0.08
C SER A 105 -15.06 21.05 1.28
N LYS A 106 -15.70 20.77 2.43
CA LYS A 106 -15.00 20.20 3.60
C LYS A 106 -15.98 19.35 4.40
N PHE A 107 -15.49 18.20 4.85
CA PHE A 107 -16.20 17.18 5.60
C PHE A 107 -17.04 17.73 6.75
N CYS A 108 -18.33 17.44 6.75
CA CYS A 108 -19.23 17.73 7.87
C CYS A 108 -19.45 16.45 8.68
N TYR A 109 -19.00 16.41 9.92
CA TYR A 109 -19.29 15.32 10.85
C TYR A 109 -20.54 15.66 11.66
N ILE A 110 -21.54 14.78 11.61
CA ILE A 110 -22.73 14.91 12.43
C ILE A 110 -22.60 13.91 13.60
N MET A 111 -22.47 14.43 14.80
CA MET A 111 -22.44 13.62 16.00
C MET A 111 -23.84 13.56 16.63
N VAL A 112 -24.42 12.36 16.67
CA VAL A 112 -25.72 12.13 17.30
C VAL A 112 -25.47 11.51 18.67
N SER A 113 -25.80 12.23 19.73
CA SER A 113 -25.71 11.71 21.10
C SER A 113 -27.07 11.25 21.60
N LEU A 114 -27.15 10.00 22.11
CA LEU A 114 -28.33 9.44 22.75
C LEU A 114 -28.29 9.77 24.24
N LYS A 115 -29.20 10.62 24.72
CA LYS A 115 -29.39 10.85 26.16
C LYS A 115 -30.65 10.15 26.65
N ARG A 116 -30.50 9.34 27.69
CA ARG A 116 -31.63 8.68 28.36
C ARG A 116 -32.44 9.72 29.15
N ARG A 117 -33.72 9.89 28.85
CA ARG A 117 -34.62 10.70 29.66
C ARG A 117 -35.26 9.82 30.74
N LYS A 118 -35.36 10.31 31.98
CA LYS A 118 -36.12 9.68 33.02
C LYS A 118 -37.61 9.83 32.67
N CYS A 119 -38.22 8.75 32.19
CA CYS A 119 -39.64 8.62 31.99
C CYS A 119 -40.01 7.16 32.31
N ASN A 120 -41.22 6.95 32.81
CA ASN A 120 -41.69 5.65 33.34
C ASN A 120 -41.87 4.54 32.28
N SER A 121 -41.34 4.73 31.07
CA SER A 121 -41.30 3.72 30.00
C SER A 121 -39.86 3.34 29.72
N PRO A 122 -39.52 2.05 29.54
CA PRO A 122 -38.14 1.58 29.46
C PRO A 122 -37.38 1.94 28.17
N LEU A 123 -37.99 2.64 27.21
CA LEU A 123 -37.41 2.88 25.88
C LEU A 123 -37.57 4.31 25.34
N CYS A 124 -37.60 5.33 26.19
CA CYS A 124 -37.68 6.72 25.74
C CYS A 124 -36.30 7.36 25.68
N PHE A 125 -35.79 7.65 24.46
CA PHE A 125 -34.52 8.35 24.22
C PHE A 125 -34.78 9.64 23.45
N CYS A 126 -34.13 10.74 23.84
CA CYS A 126 -34.07 11.94 23.03
C CYS A 126 -32.77 11.93 22.21
N ILE A 127 -32.87 12.21 20.93
CA ILE A 127 -31.70 12.30 20.03
C ILE A 127 -31.42 13.78 19.81
N GLY A 128 -30.26 14.25 20.26
CA GLY A 128 -29.74 15.57 19.93
C GLY A 128 -28.75 15.48 18.77
N VAL A 129 -28.94 16.25 17.73
CA VAL A 129 -28.04 16.33 16.58
C VAL A 129 -27.36 17.68 16.58
N SER A 130 -26.03 17.69 16.65
CA SER A 130 -25.24 18.91 16.56
C SER A 130 -24.39 18.89 15.29
N PHE A 131 -24.52 19.94 14.49
CA PHE A 131 -23.69 20.14 13.31
C PHE A 131 -22.47 20.97 13.67
N TYR A 132 -21.27 20.45 13.39
CA TYR A 132 -20.03 21.19 13.53
C TYR A 132 -19.47 21.49 12.13
N SER A 133 -19.39 22.76 11.78
CA SER A 133 -18.68 23.22 10.59
C SER A 133 -17.23 23.54 10.95
N LEU A 134 -16.28 22.94 10.24
CA LEU A 134 -14.85 23.18 10.42
C LEU A 134 -14.37 24.54 9.87
N ASN A 135 -15.29 25.46 9.50
CA ASN A 135 -14.93 26.81 9.04
C ASN A 135 -14.70 27.81 10.19
N ASN A 136 -14.40 27.33 11.38
CA ASN A 136 -14.07 28.25 12.47
C ASN A 136 -12.56 28.49 12.49
N LYS A 137 -12.14 29.67 12.01
CA LYS A 137 -10.82 30.28 12.24
C LYS A 137 -10.60 30.60 13.73
N ASN A 138 -10.94 29.71 14.62
CA ASN A 138 -10.58 29.84 16.02
C ASN A 138 -9.41 28.94 16.32
N LYS A 139 -8.23 29.55 16.24
CA LYS A 139 -7.04 29.36 17.07
C LYS A 139 -6.96 28.00 17.76
N PHE A 140 -6.61 26.97 16.98
CA PHE A 140 -5.77 25.93 17.56
C PHE A 140 -4.44 26.63 17.86
N ARG A 141 -4.23 27.03 19.12
CA ARG A 141 -2.88 27.32 19.59
C ARG A 141 -2.12 26.01 19.51
N PRO A 142 -1.11 25.85 18.64
CA PRO A 142 -0.26 24.68 18.69
C PRO A 142 0.37 24.70 20.08
N ARG A 143 0.32 23.55 20.76
CA ARG A 143 1.14 23.34 21.98
C ARG A 143 2.56 23.70 21.59
N LYS A 144 3.15 24.68 22.31
CA LYS A 144 4.56 25.04 22.17
C LYS A 144 5.39 23.73 22.30
N GLY A 145 6.09 23.36 21.24
CA GLY A 145 7.01 22.24 21.30
C GLY A 145 7.11 21.32 20.09
N VAL A 146 6.31 21.54 19.01
CA VAL A 146 6.60 20.87 17.73
C VAL A 146 7.38 21.86 16.88
N PRO A 147 8.67 21.62 16.60
CA PRO A 147 9.39 22.41 15.62
C PRO A 147 8.62 22.26 14.30
N ASN A 148 8.37 23.36 13.60
CA ASN A 148 7.90 23.34 12.21
C ASN A 148 8.83 22.42 11.43
N GLY A 149 8.41 21.15 11.26
CA GLY A 149 9.14 20.18 10.48
C GLY A 149 9.12 20.69 9.05
N ARG A 150 10.28 21.12 8.56
CA ARG A 150 10.51 21.33 7.13
C ARG A 150 9.92 20.12 6.42
N LYS A 151 8.99 20.31 5.49
CA LYS A 151 8.57 19.27 4.56
C LYS A 151 9.83 18.85 3.80
N GLY A 152 10.47 17.76 4.25
CA GLY A 152 11.66 17.23 3.62
C GLY A 152 11.27 16.71 2.24
N VAL A 153 11.96 17.14 1.21
CA VAL A 153 11.86 16.54 -0.12
C VAL A 153 12.42 15.13 0.01
N TYR A 154 11.57 14.13 -0.13
CA TYR A 154 11.95 12.71 -0.05
C TYR A 154 12.51 12.29 -1.39
N VAL A 155 13.77 11.91 -1.44
CA VAL A 155 14.48 11.61 -2.68
C VAL A 155 15.33 10.36 -2.49
N MET A 156 15.35 9.49 -3.49
CA MET A 156 16.03 8.18 -3.47
C MET A 156 17.54 8.30 -3.26
N ILE A 157 18.20 9.18 -4.02
CA ILE A 157 19.59 9.59 -3.77
C ILE A 157 19.53 10.92 -3.03
N ASP A 158 20.38 11.11 -2.03
CA ASP A 158 20.49 12.40 -1.36
C ASP A 158 20.95 13.46 -2.37
N ILE A 159 20.17 14.55 -2.50
CA ILE A 159 20.47 15.64 -3.43
C ILE A 159 21.85 16.26 -3.15
N LYS A 160 22.30 16.24 -1.90
CA LYS A 160 23.64 16.69 -1.53
C LYS A 160 24.68 15.75 -2.10
N PHE A 161 24.49 14.42 -1.99
CA PHE A 161 25.37 13.43 -2.57
C PHE A 161 25.47 13.59 -4.09
N LEU A 162 24.31 13.74 -4.78
CA LEU A 162 24.28 13.94 -6.24
C LEU A 162 25.05 15.22 -6.65
N ARG A 163 24.85 16.30 -5.92
CA ARG A 163 25.53 17.58 -6.17
C ARG A 163 27.03 17.50 -5.95
N GLU A 164 27.47 16.80 -4.91
CA GLU A 164 28.90 16.66 -4.55
C GLU A 164 29.62 15.60 -5.40
N ASN A 165 28.88 14.61 -5.93
CA ASN A 165 29.42 13.46 -6.66
C ASN A 165 28.68 13.16 -7.96
N PRO A 166 28.48 14.14 -8.87
CA PRO A 166 27.69 13.93 -10.10
C PRO A 166 28.25 12.85 -11.00
N ASP A 167 29.58 12.75 -11.09
CA ASP A 167 30.27 11.77 -11.95
C ASP A 167 30.05 10.33 -11.43
N VAL A 168 30.00 10.13 -10.12
CA VAL A 168 29.68 8.82 -9.51
C VAL A 168 28.26 8.40 -9.88
N VAL A 169 27.29 9.33 -9.80
CA VAL A 169 25.90 9.06 -10.18
C VAL A 169 25.78 8.77 -11.67
N LYS A 170 26.44 9.55 -12.53
CA LYS A 170 26.47 9.30 -13.98
C LYS A 170 27.12 7.96 -14.33
N GLN A 171 28.22 7.60 -13.65
CA GLN A 171 28.86 6.30 -13.86
C GLN A 171 27.95 5.15 -13.43
N ASN A 172 27.23 5.31 -12.31
CA ASN A 172 26.25 4.32 -11.86
C ASN A 172 25.10 4.12 -12.88
N ILE A 173 24.58 5.20 -13.47
CA ILE A 173 23.58 5.15 -14.55
C ILE A 173 24.11 4.35 -15.74
N LYS A 174 25.36 4.60 -16.14
CA LYS A 174 26.05 3.84 -17.22
C LYS A 174 26.21 2.37 -16.86
N ASN A 175 26.64 2.08 -15.63
CA ASN A 175 26.80 0.71 -15.15
C ASN A 175 25.47 -0.07 -15.18
N LYS A 176 24.34 0.63 -15.05
CA LYS A 176 22.99 0.06 -15.16
C LYS A 176 22.43 0.08 -16.58
N PHE A 177 23.24 0.45 -17.58
CA PHE A 177 22.83 0.53 -18.99
C PHE A 177 21.60 1.43 -19.24
N GLN A 178 21.50 2.54 -18.48
CA GLN A 178 20.39 3.48 -18.52
C GLN A 178 20.82 4.87 -19.02
N ASP A 179 21.66 4.94 -20.06
CA ASP A 179 22.28 6.18 -20.57
C ASP A 179 21.27 7.28 -20.89
N GLN A 180 20.03 6.92 -21.25
CA GLN A 180 18.92 7.84 -21.48
C GLN A 180 18.57 8.68 -20.24
N LYS A 181 19.00 8.28 -19.03
CA LYS A 181 18.76 9.00 -17.77
C LYS A 181 19.90 9.95 -17.38
N LEU A 182 21.03 9.99 -18.13
CA LEU A 182 22.20 10.81 -17.78
C LEU A 182 21.88 12.30 -17.67
N HIS A 183 21.02 12.82 -18.55
CA HIS A 183 20.62 14.23 -18.56
C HIS A 183 19.91 14.66 -17.25
N LEU A 184 19.23 13.74 -16.57
CA LEU A 184 18.52 14.03 -15.33
C LEU A 184 19.45 14.52 -14.21
N VAL A 185 20.72 14.08 -14.21
CA VAL A 185 21.72 14.50 -13.21
C VAL A 185 22.00 16.00 -13.34
N ASP A 186 22.24 16.47 -14.59
CA ASP A 186 22.54 17.87 -14.85
C ASP A 186 21.32 18.77 -14.63
N GLU A 187 20.12 18.29 -14.99
CA GLU A 187 18.86 19.00 -14.73
C GLU A 187 18.63 19.20 -13.22
N VAL A 188 18.82 18.13 -12.42
CA VAL A 188 18.68 18.22 -10.96
C VAL A 188 19.66 19.21 -10.35
N ILE A 189 20.92 19.23 -10.81
CA ILE A 189 21.93 20.18 -10.34
C ILE A 189 21.52 21.61 -10.65
N ALA A 190 21.02 21.86 -11.86
CA ALA A 190 20.56 23.19 -12.27
C ALA A 190 19.35 23.64 -11.41
N LEU A 191 18.35 22.78 -11.26
CA LEU A 191 17.15 23.03 -10.44
C LEU A 191 17.50 23.22 -8.95
N ASP A 192 18.42 22.44 -8.39
CA ASP A 192 18.89 22.62 -7.02
C ASP A 192 19.56 23.97 -6.80
N LYS A 193 20.34 24.43 -7.78
CA LYS A 193 20.96 25.76 -7.71
C LYS A 193 19.91 26.87 -7.66
N GLU A 194 18.91 26.81 -8.54
CA GLU A 194 17.81 27.78 -8.58
C GLU A 194 16.92 27.70 -7.32
N SER A 195 16.60 26.51 -6.87
CA SER A 195 15.82 26.27 -5.63
C SER A 195 16.51 26.86 -4.41
N ARG A 196 17.83 26.70 -4.30
CA ARG A 196 18.61 27.28 -3.19
C ARG A 196 18.67 28.81 -3.26
N ALA A 197 18.82 29.36 -4.47
CA ALA A 197 18.78 30.82 -4.65
C ALA A 197 17.40 31.39 -4.29
N CYS A 198 16.32 30.75 -4.74
CA CYS A 198 14.95 31.12 -4.39
C CYS A 198 14.70 31.06 -2.88
N LYS A 199 15.18 30.02 -2.22
CA LYS A 199 15.06 29.88 -0.76
C LYS A 199 15.83 30.96 -0.01
N MET A 200 17.05 31.29 -0.45
CA MET A 200 17.87 32.37 0.14
C MET A 200 17.15 33.71 0.01
N HIS A 201 16.59 34.01 -1.15
CA HIS A 201 15.79 35.22 -1.40
C HIS A 201 14.55 35.27 -0.47
N GLY A 202 13.83 34.17 -0.31
CA GLY A 202 12.70 34.07 0.63
C GLY A 202 13.11 34.32 2.09
N ASP A 203 14.28 33.81 2.51
CA ASP A 203 14.80 34.05 3.87
C ASP A 203 15.20 35.53 4.07
N GLU A 204 15.76 36.20 3.04
CA GLU A 204 16.07 37.63 3.05
C GLU A 204 14.77 38.46 3.17
N LEU A 205 13.76 38.18 2.37
CA LEU A 205 12.45 38.82 2.44
C LEU A 205 11.79 38.65 3.81
N ARG A 206 11.83 37.47 4.38
CA ARG A 206 11.31 37.20 5.73
C ARG A 206 12.06 37.98 6.81
N SER A 207 13.38 38.12 6.69
CA SER A 207 14.21 38.94 7.58
C SER A 207 13.87 40.43 7.46
N LYS A 208 13.79 40.94 6.23
CA LYS A 208 13.41 42.35 5.94
C LYS A 208 12.01 42.66 6.48
N ARG A 209 11.03 41.80 6.21
CA ARG A 209 9.66 41.94 6.74
C ARG A 209 9.64 42.04 8.26
N LYS A 210 10.41 41.21 8.95
CA LYS A 210 10.50 41.22 10.41
C LYS A 210 11.05 42.57 10.91
N SER A 211 12.16 43.02 10.34
CA SER A 211 12.78 44.33 10.71
C SER A 211 11.82 45.52 10.49
N LEU A 212 11.11 45.55 9.37
CA LEU A 212 10.13 46.60 9.07
C LEU A 212 8.92 46.56 10.01
N SER A 213 8.45 45.35 10.35
CA SER A 213 7.34 45.19 11.31
C SER A 213 7.70 45.70 12.70
N ASP A 214 8.94 45.48 13.15
CA ASP A 214 9.43 46.02 14.42
C ASP A 214 9.49 47.57 14.41
N LYS A 215 9.89 48.16 13.27
CA LYS A 215 9.90 49.64 13.08
C LYS A 215 8.49 50.25 13.12
N ILE A 216 7.48 49.59 12.56
CA ILE A 216 6.08 50.08 12.62
C ILE A 216 5.65 50.22 14.09
N GLY A 217 5.98 49.24 14.94
CA GLY A 217 5.64 49.31 16.36
C GLY A 217 6.28 50.51 17.09
N SER A 218 7.51 50.86 16.73
CA SER A 218 8.23 52.03 17.30
C SER A 218 7.62 53.36 16.81
N LEU A 219 7.40 53.52 15.50
CA LEU A 219 6.84 54.72 14.90
C LEU A 219 5.40 55.02 15.39
N MET A 220 4.60 53.99 15.60
CA MET A 220 3.26 54.13 16.16
C MET A 220 3.30 54.63 17.61
N LYS A 221 4.28 54.21 18.41
CA LYS A 221 4.49 54.71 19.78
C LYS A 221 4.97 56.17 19.80
N GLU A 222 5.74 56.59 18.79
CA GLU A 222 6.25 57.95 18.61
C GLU A 222 5.22 58.91 17.97
N GLY A 223 4.04 58.41 17.57
CA GLY A 223 2.99 59.22 16.92
C GLY A 223 3.21 59.51 15.44
N ARG A 224 4.24 58.94 14.80
CA ARG A 224 4.64 59.14 13.38
C ARG A 224 3.82 58.26 12.45
N LYS A 225 2.53 58.54 12.35
CA LYS A 225 1.54 57.69 11.64
C LYS A 225 1.80 57.56 10.15
N ASP A 226 2.14 58.67 9.47
CA ASP A 226 2.36 58.67 8.02
C ASP A 226 3.54 57.80 7.61
N GLU A 227 4.62 57.84 8.38
CA GLU A 227 5.79 56.98 8.16
C GLU A 227 5.47 55.51 8.47
N ALA A 228 4.65 55.26 9.48
CA ALA A 228 4.20 53.89 9.77
C ALA A 228 3.33 53.33 8.64
N GLU A 229 2.48 54.15 8.00
CA GLU A 229 1.67 53.70 6.84
C GLU A 229 2.53 53.44 5.60
N ALA A 230 3.57 54.24 5.33
CA ALA A 230 4.52 53.96 4.25
C ALA A 230 5.22 52.63 4.44
N ILE A 231 5.68 52.32 5.68
CA ILE A 231 6.31 51.02 5.98
C ILE A 231 5.31 49.87 5.90
N LYS A 232 4.06 50.05 6.28
CA LYS A 232 3.00 49.04 6.10
C LYS A 232 2.80 48.69 4.62
N ALA A 233 2.83 49.69 3.73
CA ALA A 233 2.76 49.44 2.29
C ALA A 233 3.97 48.60 1.79
N GLU A 234 5.19 48.89 2.28
CA GLU A 234 6.37 48.08 1.96
C GLU A 234 6.25 46.67 2.50
N VAL A 235 5.79 46.47 3.73
CA VAL A 235 5.53 45.16 4.31
C VAL A 235 4.49 44.38 3.49
N LYS A 236 3.46 45.07 2.96
CA LYS A 236 2.49 44.43 2.08
C LYS A 236 3.13 43.96 0.78
N ALA A 237 3.93 44.79 0.11
CA ALA A 237 4.66 44.40 -1.10
C ALA A 237 5.58 43.17 -0.87
N ILE A 238 6.31 43.14 0.25
CA ILE A 238 7.13 41.99 0.64
C ILE A 238 6.29 40.73 0.85
N ASN A 239 5.09 40.86 1.45
CA ASN A 239 4.22 39.68 1.60
C ASN A 239 3.73 39.14 0.24
N ASP A 240 3.38 40.03 -0.69
CA ASP A 240 2.96 39.63 -2.04
C ASP A 240 4.13 38.93 -2.79
N GLU A 241 5.36 39.47 -2.65
CA GLU A 241 6.56 38.85 -3.21
C GLU A 241 6.89 37.50 -2.56
N LEU A 242 6.69 37.34 -1.25
CA LEU A 242 6.86 36.06 -0.53
C LEU A 242 5.91 35.00 -1.04
N VAL A 243 4.66 35.32 -1.36
CA VAL A 243 3.70 34.35 -1.94
C VAL A 243 4.23 33.81 -3.27
N VAL A 244 4.68 34.71 -4.17
CA VAL A 244 5.24 34.31 -5.46
C VAL A 244 6.52 33.46 -5.30
N ASN A 245 7.36 33.82 -4.30
CA ASN A 245 8.58 33.05 -4.02
C ASN A 245 8.27 31.66 -3.46
N GLU A 246 7.26 31.53 -2.59
CA GLU A 246 6.83 30.25 -2.03
C GLU A 246 6.24 29.34 -3.11
N GLU A 247 5.48 29.87 -4.07
CA GLU A 247 5.02 29.12 -5.25
C GLU A 247 6.19 28.58 -6.09
N LYS A 248 7.24 29.40 -6.30
CA LYS A 248 8.46 28.97 -7.00
C LYS A 248 9.21 27.90 -6.22
N GLU A 249 9.35 28.04 -4.89
CA GLU A 249 9.98 27.04 -4.02
C GLU A 249 9.26 25.70 -4.13
N GLU A 250 7.91 25.69 -4.11
CA GLU A 250 7.10 24.46 -4.27
C GLU A 250 7.27 23.84 -5.67
N LYS A 251 7.31 24.66 -6.72
CA LYS A 251 7.54 24.20 -8.09
C LYS A 251 8.89 23.52 -8.23
N PHE A 252 9.98 24.18 -7.79
CA PHE A 252 11.32 23.59 -7.84
C PHE A 252 11.40 22.29 -7.01
N ALA A 253 10.80 22.26 -5.82
CA ALA A 253 10.78 21.07 -5.00
C ALA A 253 10.08 19.89 -5.70
N SER A 254 8.96 20.15 -6.39
CA SER A 254 8.22 19.16 -7.16
C SER A 254 9.04 18.66 -8.36
N GLU A 255 9.63 19.55 -9.14
CA GLU A 255 10.43 19.21 -10.32
C GLU A 255 11.70 18.42 -9.97
N ILE A 256 12.39 18.83 -8.89
CA ILE A 256 13.54 18.08 -8.36
C ILE A 256 13.11 16.69 -7.94
N LYS A 257 12.02 16.57 -7.19
CA LYS A 257 11.50 15.29 -6.73
C LYS A 257 11.19 14.36 -7.90
N GLU A 258 10.49 14.84 -8.92
CA GLU A 258 10.13 14.03 -10.08
C GLU A 258 11.35 13.44 -10.78
N ARG A 259 12.39 14.26 -11.02
CA ARG A 259 13.63 13.82 -11.68
C ARG A 259 14.45 12.86 -10.81
N MET A 260 14.57 13.20 -9.53
CA MET A 260 15.32 12.36 -8.58
C MET A 260 14.68 10.97 -8.40
N MET A 261 13.36 10.86 -8.53
CA MET A 261 12.67 9.56 -8.46
C MET A 261 12.92 8.68 -9.69
N LYS A 262 13.40 9.24 -10.79
CA LYS A 262 13.76 8.51 -12.02
C LYS A 262 15.26 8.11 -12.06
N ILE A 263 16.10 8.72 -11.22
CA ILE A 263 17.53 8.39 -11.12
C ILE A 263 17.66 7.10 -10.29
N PRO A 264 18.33 6.05 -10.82
CA PRO A 264 18.47 4.79 -10.12
C PRO A 264 19.39 4.91 -8.89
N ASN A 265 19.11 4.11 -7.86
CA ASN A 265 19.95 4.03 -6.66
C ASN A 265 21.37 3.56 -6.99
N ILE A 266 22.34 3.95 -6.15
CA ILE A 266 23.73 3.50 -6.32
C ILE A 266 23.82 2.02 -5.98
N ILE A 267 24.37 1.24 -6.92
CA ILE A 267 24.59 -0.19 -6.72
C ILE A 267 25.77 -0.46 -5.80
N ASP A 268 25.73 -1.59 -5.08
CA ASP A 268 26.85 -2.06 -4.27
C ASP A 268 28.06 -2.39 -5.17
N PRO A 269 29.29 -2.08 -4.76
CA PRO A 269 30.48 -2.40 -5.55
C PRO A 269 30.67 -3.88 -5.90
N SER A 270 30.04 -4.79 -5.17
CA SER A 270 30.10 -6.23 -5.44
C SER A 270 29.10 -6.72 -6.49
N VAL A 271 28.23 -5.83 -7.02
CA VAL A 271 27.27 -6.16 -8.07
C VAL A 271 28.01 -6.41 -9.38
N PRO A 272 27.81 -7.57 -10.05
CA PRO A 272 28.38 -7.82 -11.37
C PRO A 272 27.87 -6.80 -12.39
N ILE A 273 28.75 -6.31 -13.26
CA ILE A 273 28.35 -5.43 -14.35
C ILE A 273 27.92 -6.29 -15.54
N GLY A 274 26.66 -6.17 -15.91
CA GLY A 274 26.05 -6.92 -17.02
C GLY A 274 24.80 -6.19 -17.51
N LYS A 275 24.36 -6.51 -18.74
CA LYS A 275 23.32 -5.77 -19.45
C LYS A 275 21.90 -6.20 -19.07
N ASP A 276 21.69 -7.49 -18.90
CA ASP A 276 20.38 -8.10 -18.64
C ASP A 276 20.54 -9.42 -17.86
N ASP A 277 19.43 -10.09 -17.56
CA ASP A 277 19.35 -11.31 -16.75
C ASP A 277 20.21 -12.48 -17.26
N SER A 278 20.53 -12.49 -18.56
CA SER A 278 21.41 -13.52 -19.15
C SER A 278 22.87 -13.43 -18.66
N GLU A 279 23.27 -12.29 -18.09
CA GLU A 279 24.60 -12.00 -17.54
C GLU A 279 24.64 -12.08 -16.00
N ASN A 280 23.57 -12.58 -15.38
CA ASN A 280 23.55 -12.87 -13.95
C ASN A 280 24.56 -13.97 -13.59
N VAL A 281 25.19 -13.86 -12.43
CA VAL A 281 26.33 -14.70 -12.04
C VAL A 281 25.93 -15.76 -11.04
N GLU A 282 26.10 -17.04 -11.40
CA GLU A 282 25.93 -18.15 -10.45
C GLU A 282 27.03 -18.10 -9.38
N VAL A 283 26.62 -18.00 -8.11
CA VAL A 283 27.53 -17.93 -6.97
C VAL A 283 27.73 -19.29 -6.33
N GLN A 284 26.62 -20.02 -6.06
CA GLN A 284 26.67 -21.26 -5.33
C GLN A 284 25.44 -22.14 -5.60
N ARG A 285 25.64 -23.46 -5.57
CA ARG A 285 24.57 -24.49 -5.62
C ARG A 285 24.39 -25.16 -4.26
N PHE A 286 23.15 -25.53 -3.97
CA PHE A 286 22.75 -26.19 -2.74
C PHE A 286 21.92 -27.43 -3.09
N GLY A 287 22.48 -28.61 -2.78
CA GLY A 287 21.92 -29.90 -3.14
C GLY A 287 22.24 -30.33 -4.56
N GLU A 288 22.20 -31.65 -4.77
CA GLU A 288 22.52 -32.26 -6.04
C GLU A 288 21.31 -32.31 -6.97
N PRO A 289 21.39 -31.73 -8.17
CA PRO A 289 20.37 -31.86 -9.20
C PRO A 289 20.20 -33.32 -9.60
N LYS A 290 18.98 -33.85 -9.52
CA LYS A 290 18.67 -35.21 -9.95
C LYS A 290 17.83 -35.15 -11.22
N VAL A 291 18.08 -36.06 -12.14
CA VAL A 291 17.26 -36.35 -13.32
C VAL A 291 16.87 -37.80 -13.23
N PRO A 292 15.60 -38.18 -13.04
CA PRO A 292 15.18 -39.55 -13.01
C PRO A 292 15.30 -40.21 -14.39
N ASP A 293 15.29 -41.53 -14.43
CA ASP A 293 15.36 -42.32 -15.67
C ASP A 293 14.02 -42.39 -16.42
N TYR A 294 12.95 -41.78 -15.84
CA TYR A 294 11.62 -41.64 -16.45
C TYR A 294 11.33 -40.18 -16.81
N GLU A 295 10.41 -40.01 -17.74
CA GLU A 295 9.98 -38.68 -18.19
C GLU A 295 9.07 -38.01 -17.14
N ILE A 296 9.39 -36.77 -16.78
CA ILE A 296 8.52 -35.94 -15.95
C ILE A 296 7.65 -35.11 -16.90
N PRO A 297 6.32 -35.28 -16.86
CA PRO A 297 5.41 -34.46 -17.69
C PRO A 297 5.45 -32.99 -17.31
N TYR A 298 4.86 -32.16 -18.16
CA TYR A 298 4.68 -30.73 -17.84
C TYR A 298 3.84 -30.57 -16.57
N HIS A 299 4.22 -29.65 -15.69
CA HIS A 299 3.57 -29.52 -14.38
C HIS A 299 2.03 -29.35 -14.46
N ALA A 300 1.52 -28.66 -15.50
CA ALA A 300 0.07 -28.54 -15.69
C ALA A 300 -0.57 -29.91 -15.98
N ASP A 301 0.09 -30.77 -16.80
CA ASP A 301 -0.44 -32.11 -17.12
C ASP A 301 -0.40 -33.02 -15.88
N ILE A 302 0.62 -32.87 -15.01
CA ILE A 302 0.68 -33.57 -13.72
C ILE A 302 -0.50 -33.17 -12.84
N ILE A 303 -0.71 -31.86 -12.67
CA ILE A 303 -1.76 -31.31 -11.82
C ILE A 303 -3.15 -31.69 -12.35
N GLU A 304 -3.36 -31.66 -13.68
CA GLU A 304 -4.62 -32.06 -14.30
C GLU A 304 -4.92 -33.56 -14.09
N LYS A 305 -3.91 -34.46 -14.22
CA LYS A 305 -4.07 -35.88 -13.92
C LYS A 305 -4.47 -36.15 -12.47
N LEU A 306 -4.06 -35.26 -11.55
CA LEU A 306 -4.40 -35.32 -10.13
C LEU A 306 -5.75 -34.62 -9.82
N ASN A 307 -6.49 -34.14 -10.83
CA ASN A 307 -7.68 -33.29 -10.68
C ASN A 307 -7.41 -32.10 -9.76
N GLY A 308 -6.22 -31.50 -9.86
CA GLY A 308 -5.71 -30.48 -8.95
C GLY A 308 -5.88 -29.04 -9.46
N MET A 309 -6.33 -28.83 -10.71
CA MET A 309 -6.46 -27.50 -11.31
C MET A 309 -7.65 -27.45 -12.27
N ASP A 310 -8.36 -26.31 -12.29
CA ASP A 310 -9.39 -25.99 -13.29
C ASP A 310 -9.12 -24.59 -13.88
N LYS A 311 -8.44 -24.58 -15.01
CA LYS A 311 -8.17 -23.35 -15.78
C LYS A 311 -9.32 -22.94 -16.67
N GLU A 312 -10.14 -23.90 -17.12
CA GLU A 312 -11.27 -23.61 -17.99
C GLU A 312 -12.32 -22.77 -17.25
N SER A 313 -12.69 -23.17 -16.04
CA SER A 313 -13.59 -22.37 -15.19
C SER A 313 -12.98 -21.03 -14.79
N ALA A 314 -11.67 -20.99 -14.51
CA ALA A 314 -10.96 -19.74 -14.25
C ALA A 314 -11.02 -18.78 -15.47
N GLY A 315 -10.84 -19.32 -16.69
CA GLY A 315 -10.99 -18.56 -17.92
C GLY A 315 -12.38 -17.95 -18.09
N ARG A 316 -13.44 -18.69 -17.73
CA ARG A 316 -14.83 -18.19 -17.77
C ARG A 316 -15.11 -17.17 -16.67
N THR A 317 -14.48 -17.29 -15.52
CA THR A 317 -14.74 -16.45 -14.34
C THR A 317 -13.93 -15.15 -14.35
N SER A 318 -12.65 -15.25 -14.68
CA SER A 318 -11.68 -14.15 -14.48
C SER A 318 -10.81 -13.86 -15.70
N GLY A 319 -10.78 -14.76 -16.67
CA GLY A 319 -9.95 -14.64 -17.87
C GLY A 319 -8.69 -15.52 -17.83
N VAL A 320 -7.87 -15.37 -18.89
CA VAL A 320 -6.59 -16.08 -19.01
C VAL A 320 -5.61 -15.57 -17.93
N GLY A 321 -4.73 -16.44 -17.45
CA GLY A 321 -3.77 -16.10 -16.42
C GLY A 321 -4.28 -16.24 -14.98
N PHE A 322 -5.50 -16.77 -14.79
CA PHE A 322 -6.07 -17.18 -13.51
C PHE A 322 -6.21 -18.69 -13.43
N TYR A 323 -6.42 -19.21 -12.23
CA TYR A 323 -6.53 -20.66 -11.97
C TYR A 323 -7.42 -20.94 -10.76
N TYR A 324 -8.03 -22.12 -10.72
CA TYR A 324 -8.49 -22.75 -9.49
C TYR A 324 -7.52 -23.89 -9.16
N LEU A 325 -7.00 -23.94 -7.93
CA LEU A 325 -6.40 -25.15 -7.37
C LEU A 325 -7.47 -25.93 -6.63
N ILE A 326 -7.42 -27.26 -6.75
CA ILE A 326 -8.48 -28.15 -6.25
C ILE A 326 -7.86 -29.33 -5.52
N GLY A 327 -8.58 -29.87 -4.54
CA GLY A 327 -8.25 -31.12 -3.85
C GLY A 327 -6.87 -31.12 -3.18
N ASP A 328 -6.11 -32.18 -3.41
CA ASP A 328 -4.82 -32.37 -2.72
C ASP A 328 -3.74 -31.39 -3.18
N ILE A 329 -3.83 -30.88 -4.42
CA ILE A 329 -2.91 -29.84 -4.91
C ILE A 329 -3.20 -28.51 -4.20
N ALA A 330 -4.47 -28.13 -4.00
CA ALA A 330 -4.81 -26.96 -3.20
C ALA A 330 -4.32 -27.10 -1.74
N ARG A 331 -4.46 -28.30 -1.17
CA ARG A 331 -3.94 -28.60 0.19
C ARG A 331 -2.41 -28.50 0.25
N LEU A 332 -1.68 -29.01 -0.78
CA LEU A 332 -0.23 -28.90 -0.86
C LEU A 332 0.21 -27.44 -0.95
N HIS A 333 -0.46 -26.65 -1.76
CA HIS A 333 -0.25 -25.21 -1.87
C HIS A 333 -0.38 -24.50 -0.51
N GLU A 334 -1.48 -24.74 0.22
CA GLU A 334 -1.69 -24.17 1.57
C GLU A 334 -0.68 -24.71 2.59
N ALA A 335 -0.31 -26.00 2.50
CA ALA A 335 0.70 -26.61 3.34
C ALA A 335 2.07 -25.95 3.20
N MET A 336 2.47 -25.59 1.97
CA MET A 336 3.71 -24.86 1.70
C MET A 336 3.70 -23.46 2.34
N LEU A 337 2.59 -22.72 2.23
CA LEU A 337 2.44 -21.41 2.84
C LEU A 337 2.44 -21.47 4.36
N ALA A 338 1.72 -22.44 4.94
CA ALA A 338 1.67 -22.64 6.39
C ALA A 338 3.05 -23.04 6.96
N CYS A 339 3.75 -23.96 6.29
CA CYS A 339 5.11 -24.35 6.64
C CYS A 339 6.07 -23.16 6.56
N ALA A 340 6.02 -22.38 5.48
CA ALA A 340 6.85 -21.19 5.30
C ALA A 340 6.59 -20.14 6.39
N ARG A 341 5.32 -19.89 6.73
CA ARG A 341 4.94 -19.00 7.83
C ARG A 341 5.58 -19.44 9.15
N ASP A 342 5.37 -20.68 9.53
CA ASP A 342 5.83 -21.21 10.81
C ASP A 342 7.37 -21.27 10.86
N TYR A 343 8.01 -21.59 9.73
CA TYR A 343 9.47 -21.52 9.56
C TYR A 343 10.00 -20.12 9.85
N MET A 344 9.36 -19.08 9.30
CA MET A 344 9.77 -17.69 9.51
C MET A 344 9.53 -17.22 10.95
N ILE A 345 8.42 -17.62 11.57
CA ILE A 345 8.15 -17.32 12.99
C ILE A 345 9.25 -17.95 13.87
N ASN A 346 9.62 -19.20 13.59
CA ASN A 346 10.69 -19.90 14.30
C ASN A 346 12.07 -19.26 14.05
N ALA A 347 12.29 -18.63 12.89
CA ALA A 347 13.49 -17.83 12.60
C ALA A 347 13.52 -16.45 13.28
N GLY A 348 12.49 -16.11 14.07
CA GLY A 348 12.37 -14.88 14.85
C GLY A 348 11.73 -13.70 14.13
N PHE A 349 11.00 -13.93 13.02
CA PHE A 349 10.26 -12.89 12.32
C PHE A 349 8.86 -12.72 12.90
N THR A 350 8.42 -11.48 13.07
CA THR A 350 7.07 -11.16 13.49
C THR A 350 6.11 -11.36 12.32
N TYR A 351 5.13 -12.27 12.47
CA TYR A 351 4.11 -12.49 11.46
C TYR A 351 3.06 -11.37 11.45
N ALA A 352 2.70 -10.91 10.26
CA ALA A 352 1.69 -9.88 10.05
C ALA A 352 0.77 -10.23 8.87
N ILE A 353 -0.49 -9.82 8.95
CA ILE A 353 -1.43 -9.80 7.82
C ILE A 353 -1.64 -8.33 7.45
N PRO A 354 -1.08 -7.88 6.32
CA PRO A 354 -1.15 -6.48 5.92
C PRO A 354 -2.42 -6.18 5.11
N PRO A 355 -2.78 -4.90 4.90
CA PRO A 355 -3.75 -4.51 3.87
C PRO A 355 -3.27 -4.95 2.48
N PHE A 356 -4.19 -5.45 1.64
CA PHE A 356 -3.89 -5.88 0.27
C PHE A 356 -4.12 -4.79 -0.77
N MET A 357 -4.51 -3.61 -0.32
CA MET A 357 -4.66 -2.40 -1.14
C MET A 357 -3.91 -1.25 -0.46
N ILE A 358 -3.16 -0.50 -1.25
CA ILE A 358 -2.32 0.61 -0.78
C ILE A 358 -2.57 1.87 -1.61
N ARG A 359 -2.26 3.04 -1.05
CA ARG A 359 -2.40 4.33 -1.72
C ARG A 359 -1.24 4.59 -2.69
N SER A 360 -1.48 5.47 -3.67
CA SER A 360 -0.49 5.86 -4.67
C SER A 360 0.84 6.36 -4.08
N ASP A 361 0.77 7.10 -2.97
CA ASP A 361 1.95 7.64 -2.30
C ASP A 361 2.80 6.56 -1.59
N VAL A 362 2.18 5.44 -1.20
CA VAL A 362 2.90 4.25 -0.73
C VAL A 362 3.50 3.50 -1.91
N VAL A 363 2.73 3.31 -3.01
CA VAL A 363 3.23 2.65 -4.22
C VAL A 363 4.51 3.32 -4.72
N THR A 364 4.47 4.64 -4.93
CA THR A 364 5.64 5.41 -5.40
C THR A 364 6.80 5.46 -4.39
N GLY A 365 6.51 5.14 -3.13
CA GLY A 365 7.52 5.00 -2.08
C GLY A 365 8.29 3.69 -2.15
N VAL A 366 7.69 2.60 -2.66
CA VAL A 366 8.27 1.25 -2.62
C VAL A 366 8.75 0.74 -3.97
N MET A 367 8.33 1.34 -5.09
CA MET A 367 8.74 0.95 -6.45
C MET A 367 8.92 2.17 -7.37
N SER A 368 9.45 1.96 -8.58
CA SER A 368 9.53 2.99 -9.61
C SER A 368 8.17 3.24 -10.27
N PHE A 369 8.03 4.37 -10.98
CA PHE A 369 6.82 4.66 -11.76
C PHE A 369 6.62 3.67 -12.91
N GLU A 370 7.71 3.26 -13.56
CA GLU A 370 7.67 2.30 -14.67
C GLU A 370 7.17 0.94 -14.20
N GLU A 371 7.67 0.46 -13.05
CA GLU A 371 7.18 -0.79 -12.43
C GLU A 371 5.71 -0.68 -12.00
N MET A 372 5.30 0.47 -11.45
CA MET A 372 3.91 0.70 -11.04
C MET A 372 2.94 0.53 -12.21
N ASP A 373 3.20 1.20 -13.33
CA ASP A 373 2.31 1.17 -14.50
C ASP A 373 2.29 -0.22 -15.16
N ALA A 374 3.43 -0.91 -15.22
CA ALA A 374 3.55 -2.23 -15.81
C ALA A 374 2.91 -3.34 -14.94
N MET A 375 2.95 -3.19 -13.61
CA MET A 375 2.63 -4.28 -12.67
C MET A 375 1.28 -4.11 -11.97
N MET A 376 0.93 -2.88 -11.52
CA MET A 376 -0.12 -2.69 -10.52
C MET A 376 -1.53 -2.55 -11.11
N TYR A 377 -2.50 -3.25 -10.51
CA TYR A 377 -3.92 -2.98 -10.74
C TYR A 377 -4.38 -1.80 -9.89
N LYS A 378 -5.01 -0.82 -10.52
CA LYS A 378 -5.63 0.33 -9.86
C LYS A 378 -7.13 0.11 -9.68
N ILE A 379 -7.67 0.50 -8.54
CA ILE A 379 -9.11 0.53 -8.30
C ILE A 379 -9.69 1.80 -8.93
N GLU A 380 -10.67 1.63 -9.82
CA GLU A 380 -11.32 2.74 -10.49
C GLU A 380 -12.09 3.62 -9.48
N GLY A 381 -11.92 4.94 -9.61
CA GLY A 381 -12.59 5.92 -8.75
C GLY A 381 -11.99 6.09 -7.36
N GLU A 382 -10.92 5.34 -7.01
CA GLU A 382 -10.28 5.41 -5.71
C GLU A 382 -8.75 5.58 -5.83
N ASP A 383 -8.12 6.17 -4.81
CA ASP A 383 -6.66 6.19 -4.69
C ASP A 383 -6.16 4.92 -4.00
N LEU A 384 -6.45 3.77 -4.63
CA LEU A 384 -6.06 2.45 -4.15
C LEU A 384 -5.53 1.57 -5.28
N TYR A 385 -4.52 0.77 -4.96
CA TYR A 385 -3.87 -0.19 -5.84
C TYR A 385 -3.79 -1.54 -5.15
N LEU A 386 -4.07 -2.62 -5.88
CA LEU A 386 -3.83 -3.98 -5.39
C LEU A 386 -2.33 -4.23 -5.29
N ILE A 387 -1.86 -4.84 -4.21
CA ILE A 387 -0.44 -5.10 -4.00
C ILE A 387 0.08 -6.21 -4.92
N GLY A 388 1.29 -6.02 -5.46
CA GLY A 388 2.04 -7.06 -6.18
C GLY A 388 2.90 -7.94 -5.26
N THR A 389 3.03 -7.55 -3.99
CA THR A 389 3.74 -8.24 -2.90
C THR A 389 3.37 -7.59 -1.57
N SER A 390 3.37 -8.36 -0.48
CA SER A 390 3.14 -7.81 0.87
C SER A 390 4.25 -6.88 1.36
N GLU A 391 5.44 -6.93 0.77
CA GLU A 391 6.51 -5.95 1.01
C GLU A 391 5.96 -4.51 0.98
N HIS A 392 5.17 -4.19 -0.06
CA HIS A 392 4.64 -2.85 -0.27
C HIS A 392 3.87 -2.33 0.94
N SER A 393 2.95 -3.14 1.45
CA SER A 393 2.15 -2.77 2.63
C SER A 393 2.96 -2.79 3.91
N MET A 394 3.88 -3.76 4.06
CA MET A 394 4.67 -3.91 5.26
C MET A 394 5.66 -2.75 5.44
N ILE A 395 6.33 -2.32 4.38
CA ILE A 395 7.20 -1.13 4.40
C ILE A 395 6.35 0.13 4.54
N GLY A 396 5.22 0.23 3.82
CA GLY A 396 4.26 1.33 3.91
C GLY A 396 3.70 1.57 5.31
N ARG A 397 3.67 0.55 6.17
CA ARG A 397 3.28 0.65 7.58
C ARG A 397 4.09 1.71 8.34
N PHE A 398 5.34 1.91 7.97
CA PHE A 398 6.26 2.81 8.66
C PHE A 398 6.32 4.21 8.05
N LYS A 399 5.52 4.50 7.04
CA LYS A 399 5.49 5.81 6.38
C LYS A 399 5.34 6.96 7.39
N ASP A 400 6.17 8.01 7.21
CA ASP A 400 6.22 9.22 8.03
C ASP A 400 6.55 9.00 9.52
N GLN A 401 7.09 7.82 9.88
CA GLN A 401 7.44 7.50 11.27
C GLN A 401 8.91 7.81 11.59
N ILE A 402 9.15 8.15 12.87
CA ILE A 402 10.49 8.23 13.45
C ILE A 402 10.61 7.08 14.43
N LEU A 403 11.35 6.05 14.03
CA LEU A 403 11.60 4.84 14.80
C LEU A 403 12.63 5.11 15.91
N LYS A 404 12.60 4.29 16.95
CA LYS A 404 13.67 4.28 17.96
C LYS A 404 14.79 3.36 17.48
N LYS A 405 16.04 3.76 17.69
CA LYS A 405 17.20 2.92 17.36
C LYS A 405 17.16 1.57 18.07
N ALA A 406 16.65 1.53 19.30
CA ALA A 406 16.53 0.30 20.08
C ALA A 406 15.50 -0.71 19.52
N ASP A 407 14.61 -0.27 18.62
CA ASP A 407 13.62 -1.15 17.99
C ASP A 407 14.19 -1.87 16.75
N LEU A 408 15.39 -1.48 16.28
CA LEU A 408 16.06 -2.12 15.14
C LEU A 408 16.91 -3.32 15.60
N PRO A 409 16.98 -4.38 14.79
CA PRO A 409 16.30 -4.56 13.52
C PRO A 409 14.81 -4.93 13.68
N ILE A 410 13.94 -4.38 12.82
CA ILE A 410 12.56 -4.81 12.72
C ILE A 410 12.49 -5.89 11.65
N THR A 411 12.12 -7.10 12.07
CA THR A 411 12.00 -8.27 11.19
C THR A 411 10.55 -8.70 11.12
N MET A 412 9.96 -8.70 9.91
CA MET A 412 8.57 -9.08 9.70
C MET A 412 8.43 -10.04 8.54
N THR A 413 7.46 -10.94 8.65
CA THR A 413 7.03 -11.83 7.58
C THR A 413 5.53 -11.76 7.40
N SER A 414 5.04 -11.94 6.18
CA SER A 414 3.60 -11.90 5.92
C SER A 414 3.21 -12.76 4.74
N TYR A 415 2.02 -13.31 4.84
CA TYR A 415 1.28 -13.89 3.73
C TYR A 415 0.45 -12.81 3.05
N SER A 416 0.37 -12.85 1.73
CA SER A 416 -0.62 -12.11 0.96
C SER A 416 -0.95 -12.76 -0.38
N PRO A 417 -2.17 -12.56 -0.91
CA PRO A 417 -2.36 -12.60 -2.35
C PRO A 417 -1.53 -11.48 -3.00
N CYS A 418 -1.08 -11.74 -4.21
CA CYS A 418 -0.30 -10.82 -5.04
C CYS A 418 -1.00 -10.69 -6.38
N PHE A 419 -1.10 -9.46 -6.89
CA PHE A 419 -1.81 -9.16 -8.14
C PHE A 419 -0.86 -8.44 -9.08
N ARG A 420 -0.63 -9.03 -10.28
CA ARG A 420 0.28 -8.46 -11.28
C ARG A 420 -0.35 -8.50 -12.66
N LYS A 421 -0.21 -7.40 -13.41
CA LYS A 421 -0.72 -7.31 -14.80
C LYS A 421 0.03 -8.20 -15.77
N GLU A 422 1.28 -8.61 -15.46
CA GLU A 422 2.14 -9.45 -16.30
C GLU A 422 2.18 -9.00 -17.77
N ILE A 423 2.24 -7.68 -18.01
CA ILE A 423 2.22 -7.11 -19.36
C ILE A 423 3.49 -7.53 -20.13
N GLY A 424 3.31 -8.02 -21.36
CA GLY A 424 4.38 -8.36 -22.29
C GLY A 424 4.95 -9.78 -22.17
N SER A 425 4.40 -10.61 -21.29
CA SER A 425 4.81 -12.01 -21.18
C SER A 425 3.94 -12.90 -22.07
N HIS A 426 4.46 -13.29 -23.24
CA HIS A 426 3.82 -14.26 -24.14
C HIS A 426 4.72 -15.47 -24.33
N GLY A 427 4.19 -16.71 -24.24
CA GLY A 427 4.93 -17.93 -24.52
C GLY A 427 4.34 -19.23 -23.98
N LEU A 428 5.08 -20.33 -24.11
CA LEU A 428 4.74 -21.69 -23.66
C LEU A 428 4.40 -21.78 -22.16
N GLU A 429 4.83 -20.83 -21.37
CA GLU A 429 4.64 -20.76 -19.90
C GLU A 429 3.21 -20.33 -19.51
N GLU A 430 2.42 -19.80 -20.45
CA GLU A 430 1.04 -19.33 -20.21
C GLU A 430 0.07 -20.49 -19.87
N ARG A 431 0.33 -21.69 -20.38
CA ARG A 431 -0.51 -22.86 -20.13
C ARG A 431 -0.48 -23.31 -18.66
N GLY A 432 0.62 -23.08 -17.97
CA GLY A 432 0.86 -23.54 -16.60
C GLY A 432 0.53 -22.52 -15.51
N LEU A 433 1.23 -22.67 -14.39
CA LEU A 433 1.16 -21.79 -13.22
C LEU A 433 2.36 -20.83 -13.11
N TYR A 434 3.25 -20.81 -14.10
CA TYR A 434 4.52 -20.10 -13.99
C TYR A 434 4.36 -18.58 -13.99
N ARG A 435 3.45 -18.04 -14.84
CA ARG A 435 3.05 -16.62 -14.89
C ARG A 435 1.55 -16.50 -14.81
N VAL A 436 1.09 -15.81 -13.77
CA VAL A 436 -0.33 -15.67 -13.44
C VAL A 436 -0.61 -14.29 -12.86
N HIS A 437 -1.82 -13.79 -13.08
CA HIS A 437 -2.24 -12.47 -12.62
C HIS A 437 -2.49 -12.39 -11.12
N GLN A 438 -2.81 -13.54 -10.49
CA GLN A 438 -3.02 -13.66 -9.06
C GLN A 438 -2.25 -14.89 -8.54
N PHE A 439 -1.53 -14.72 -7.44
CA PHE A 439 -0.84 -15.80 -6.73
C PHE A 439 -0.69 -15.45 -5.25
N GLU A 440 -0.30 -16.41 -4.46
CA GLU A 440 -0.04 -16.24 -3.03
C GLU A 440 1.46 -16.27 -2.74
N LYS A 441 1.86 -15.41 -1.80
CA LYS A 441 3.27 -15.28 -1.42
C LYS A 441 3.43 -15.11 0.09
N GLN A 442 4.37 -15.85 0.66
CA GLN A 442 4.97 -15.53 1.95
C GLN A 442 6.23 -14.68 1.70
N GLU A 443 6.28 -13.51 2.31
CA GLU A 443 7.34 -12.51 2.15
C GLU A 443 8.03 -12.25 3.48
N MET A 444 9.30 -11.80 3.45
CA MET A 444 9.99 -11.26 4.61
C MET A 444 10.57 -9.88 4.31
N ILE A 445 10.51 -8.98 5.30
CA ILE A 445 11.16 -7.68 5.25
C ILE A 445 12.02 -7.46 6.48
N VAL A 446 13.05 -6.63 6.33
CA VAL A 446 13.88 -6.14 7.42
C VAL A 446 14.08 -4.64 7.28
N LEU A 447 13.90 -3.91 8.40
CA LEU A 447 14.41 -2.56 8.57
C LEU A 447 15.57 -2.64 9.56
N CYS A 448 16.75 -2.16 9.18
CA CYS A 448 17.95 -2.28 10.03
C CYS A 448 18.84 -1.04 9.95
N GLU A 449 19.86 -1.02 10.83
CA GLU A 449 20.96 -0.08 10.72
C GLU A 449 21.68 -0.26 9.38
N PRO A 450 22.19 0.83 8.74
CA PRO A 450 22.92 0.73 7.48
C PRO A 450 24.07 -0.26 7.50
N GLU A 451 24.79 -0.32 8.60
CA GLU A 451 25.97 -1.18 8.79
C GLU A 451 25.61 -2.67 8.81
N ASP A 452 24.39 -3.01 9.21
CA ASP A 452 23.91 -4.40 9.30
C ASP A 452 23.22 -4.90 8.01
N SER A 453 23.06 -4.04 7.02
CA SER A 453 22.30 -4.34 5.80
C SER A 453 22.79 -5.61 5.11
N MET A 454 24.10 -5.75 4.87
CA MET A 454 24.65 -6.91 4.19
C MET A 454 24.60 -8.19 5.03
N ASN A 455 24.66 -8.07 6.37
CA ASN A 455 24.47 -9.22 7.27
C ASN A 455 23.04 -9.77 7.14
N TRP A 456 22.05 -8.87 7.12
CA TRP A 456 20.64 -9.26 6.92
C TRP A 456 20.39 -9.79 5.53
N TYR A 457 20.93 -9.17 4.48
CA TYR A 457 20.85 -9.66 3.12
C TYR A 457 21.32 -11.13 3.03
N ASN A 458 22.50 -11.43 3.56
CA ASN A 458 23.06 -12.78 3.57
C ASN A 458 22.24 -13.77 4.40
N LYS A 459 21.63 -13.35 5.50
CA LYS A 459 20.75 -14.18 6.32
C LYS A 459 19.44 -14.49 5.59
N MET A 460 18.86 -13.48 4.92
CA MET A 460 17.53 -13.59 4.31
C MET A 460 17.52 -14.57 3.12
N TRP A 461 18.43 -14.44 2.16
CA TRP A 461 18.46 -15.38 1.03
C TRP A 461 18.73 -16.82 1.49
N LYS A 462 19.56 -17.00 2.51
CA LYS A 462 19.87 -18.32 3.07
C LYS A 462 18.64 -18.99 3.69
N LEU A 463 17.77 -18.23 4.36
CA LEU A 463 16.50 -18.75 4.89
C LEU A 463 15.64 -19.35 3.78
N SER A 464 15.54 -18.73 2.61
CA SER A 464 14.81 -19.30 1.46
C SER A 464 15.48 -20.54 0.92
N VAL A 465 16.81 -20.54 0.80
CA VAL A 465 17.57 -21.74 0.40
C VAL A 465 17.28 -22.92 1.35
N ASP A 466 17.39 -22.70 2.65
CA ASP A 466 17.19 -23.75 3.66
C ASP A 466 15.74 -24.29 3.62
N LEU A 467 14.75 -23.42 3.39
CA LEU A 467 13.34 -23.82 3.24
C LEU A 467 13.13 -24.71 2.01
N PHE A 468 13.57 -24.30 0.82
CA PHE A 468 13.43 -25.11 -0.40
C PHE A 468 14.18 -26.43 -0.29
N ARG A 469 15.36 -26.43 0.34
CA ARG A 469 16.13 -27.64 0.63
C ARG A 469 15.34 -28.62 1.52
N SER A 470 14.56 -28.10 2.49
CA SER A 470 13.70 -28.94 3.34
C SER A 470 12.54 -29.61 2.57
N TRP A 471 12.21 -29.10 1.38
CA TRP A 471 11.21 -29.66 0.47
C TRP A 471 11.81 -30.58 -0.60
N ASN A 472 13.07 -31.04 -0.43
CA ASN A 472 13.84 -31.86 -1.37
C ASN A 472 14.13 -31.16 -2.72
N VAL A 473 14.09 -29.83 -2.77
CA VAL A 473 14.35 -29.05 -4.00
C VAL A 473 15.79 -28.56 -4.01
N PRO A 474 16.64 -28.99 -4.97
CA PRO A 474 17.94 -28.38 -5.20
C PRO A 474 17.78 -26.95 -5.71
N VAL A 475 18.59 -26.03 -5.19
CA VAL A 475 18.55 -24.63 -5.58
C VAL A 475 19.95 -24.08 -5.86
N ARG A 476 20.03 -22.95 -6.57
CA ARG A 476 21.25 -22.16 -6.72
C ARG A 476 21.01 -20.71 -6.37
N GLN A 477 22.05 -20.02 -5.96
CA GLN A 477 22.07 -18.57 -5.81
C GLN A 477 22.66 -17.94 -7.08
N LEU A 478 21.97 -16.94 -7.61
CA LEU A 478 22.36 -16.18 -8.79
C LEU A 478 22.42 -14.68 -8.42
N ASP A 479 23.62 -14.07 -8.41
CA ASP A 479 23.74 -12.63 -8.17
C ASP A 479 23.27 -11.87 -9.42
N CYS A 480 22.28 -11.00 -9.25
CA CYS A 480 21.76 -10.17 -10.34
C CYS A 480 22.81 -9.14 -10.77
N CYS A 481 22.99 -9.00 -12.07
CA CYS A 481 23.90 -8.00 -12.65
C CYS A 481 23.25 -6.60 -12.65
N SER A 482 24.05 -5.59 -12.92
CA SER A 482 23.65 -4.19 -12.79
C SER A 482 22.50 -3.77 -13.71
N GLY A 483 22.38 -4.35 -14.90
CA GLY A 483 21.31 -4.05 -15.85
C GLY A 483 19.98 -4.74 -15.52
N ASP A 484 20.03 -5.85 -14.78
CA ASP A 484 18.84 -6.57 -14.29
C ASP A 484 18.26 -5.98 -12.99
N LEU A 485 19.04 -5.14 -12.28
CA LEU A 485 18.57 -4.54 -11.04
C LEU A 485 17.52 -3.44 -11.29
N ALA A 486 16.34 -3.56 -10.66
CA ALA A 486 15.38 -2.47 -10.59
C ALA A 486 15.98 -1.18 -9.97
N ASP A 487 15.39 -0.02 -10.26
CA ASP A 487 15.98 1.29 -9.94
C ASP A 487 16.24 1.52 -8.44
N LEU A 488 15.42 0.98 -7.57
CA LEU A 488 15.59 1.16 -6.13
C LEU A 488 16.60 0.20 -5.49
N LYS A 489 16.92 -0.91 -6.17
CA LYS A 489 17.78 -1.96 -5.61
C LYS A 489 19.24 -1.54 -5.58
N VAL A 490 19.90 -1.78 -4.46
CA VAL A 490 21.34 -1.63 -4.26
C VAL A 490 22.07 -2.92 -4.66
N LYS A 491 21.55 -4.06 -4.24
CA LYS A 491 22.02 -5.40 -4.60
C LYS A 491 20.85 -6.37 -4.55
N SER A 492 20.85 -7.36 -5.44
CA SER A 492 19.88 -8.45 -5.46
C SER A 492 20.55 -9.77 -5.78
N CYS A 493 19.98 -10.86 -5.28
CA CYS A 493 20.23 -12.19 -5.79
C CYS A 493 18.94 -12.95 -5.91
N ASP A 494 18.87 -13.82 -6.90
CA ASP A 494 17.77 -14.75 -7.07
C ASP A 494 18.15 -16.11 -6.54
N ILE A 495 17.16 -16.82 -5.98
CA ILE A 495 17.25 -18.23 -5.67
C ILE A 495 16.44 -18.94 -6.75
N GLU A 496 17.12 -19.81 -7.46
CA GLU A 496 16.51 -20.58 -8.53
C GLU A 496 16.43 -22.07 -8.13
N ALA A 497 15.28 -22.68 -8.40
CA ALA A 497 15.02 -24.09 -8.16
C ALA A 497 15.37 -24.93 -9.39
N TRP A 498 15.89 -26.12 -9.15
CA TRP A 498 16.14 -27.10 -10.19
C TRP A 498 14.82 -27.66 -10.75
N SER A 499 14.67 -27.65 -12.06
CA SER A 499 13.63 -28.39 -12.77
C SER A 499 14.23 -29.65 -13.39
N PRO A 500 13.96 -30.85 -12.86
CA PRO A 500 14.45 -32.11 -13.44
C PRO A 500 13.83 -32.35 -14.83
N ARG A 501 12.63 -31.86 -15.10
CA ARG A 501 11.98 -31.93 -16.41
C ARG A 501 12.72 -31.09 -17.47
N GLN A 502 13.03 -29.82 -17.14
CA GLN A 502 13.70 -28.91 -18.08
C GLN A 502 15.21 -29.06 -18.09
N LYS A 503 15.78 -29.78 -17.08
CA LYS A 503 17.22 -29.91 -16.83
C LYS A 503 17.91 -28.53 -16.71
N LYS A 504 17.20 -27.57 -16.11
CA LYS A 504 17.68 -26.20 -15.86
C LYS A 504 17.11 -25.64 -14.56
N TYR A 505 17.69 -24.58 -14.08
CA TYR A 505 17.17 -23.83 -12.93
C TYR A 505 16.19 -22.75 -13.40
N PHE A 506 15.25 -22.35 -12.53
CA PHE A 506 14.32 -21.24 -12.73
C PHE A 506 14.07 -20.49 -11.42
N GLU A 507 13.85 -19.19 -11.50
CA GLU A 507 13.67 -18.31 -10.35
C GLU A 507 12.44 -18.68 -9.52
N VAL A 508 12.63 -18.79 -8.19
CA VAL A 508 11.57 -19.03 -7.20
C VAL A 508 11.54 -17.98 -6.09
N CYS A 509 12.65 -17.31 -5.81
CA CYS A 509 12.74 -16.22 -4.83
C CYS A 509 13.71 -15.14 -5.34
N SER A 510 13.50 -13.91 -4.90
CA SER A 510 14.43 -12.78 -5.12
C SER A 510 14.64 -12.03 -3.82
N CYS A 511 15.90 -11.92 -3.40
CA CYS A 511 16.34 -11.21 -2.20
C CYS A 511 17.00 -9.90 -2.59
N SER A 512 16.59 -8.80 -1.97
CA SER A 512 17.10 -7.47 -2.31
C SER A 512 17.40 -6.62 -1.08
N THR A 513 18.47 -5.83 -1.16
CA THR A 513 18.64 -4.65 -0.32
C THR A 513 18.39 -3.40 -1.15
N LEU A 514 17.59 -2.48 -0.61
CA LEU A 514 17.24 -1.22 -1.25
C LEU A 514 18.00 -0.04 -0.61
N GLY A 515 18.90 -0.34 0.34
CA GLY A 515 19.54 0.70 1.12
C GLY A 515 18.48 1.58 1.80
N ASP A 516 18.67 2.88 1.76
CA ASP A 516 17.75 3.84 2.36
C ASP A 516 16.68 4.39 1.37
N ALA A 517 16.58 3.85 0.16
CA ALA A 517 15.72 4.38 -0.89
C ALA A 517 14.25 4.44 -0.50
N GLN A 518 13.68 3.34 -0.03
CA GLN A 518 12.28 3.30 0.41
C GLN A 518 12.06 4.14 1.68
N ALA A 519 13.01 4.11 2.61
CA ALA A 519 12.94 4.91 3.83
C ALA A 519 12.90 6.40 3.52
N ARG A 520 13.70 6.88 2.58
CA ARG A 520 13.68 8.28 2.11
C ARG A 520 12.35 8.64 1.44
N ARG A 521 11.88 7.82 0.52
CA ARG A 521 10.64 8.06 -0.22
C ARG A 521 9.41 8.08 0.69
N LEU A 522 9.37 7.22 1.69
CA LEU A 522 8.26 7.08 2.64
C LEU A 522 8.44 7.93 3.91
N GLY A 523 9.53 8.68 4.05
CA GLY A 523 9.77 9.50 5.24
C GLY A 523 10.04 8.70 6.52
N ILE A 524 10.49 7.46 6.41
CA ILE A 524 10.86 6.61 7.55
C ILE A 524 12.21 7.07 8.06
N ARG A 525 12.30 7.39 9.34
CA ARG A 525 13.55 7.87 9.98
C ARG A 525 13.78 7.14 11.28
N VAL A 526 15.02 7.13 11.72
CA VAL A 526 15.44 6.61 13.03
C VAL A 526 15.99 7.77 13.86
N LYS A 527 15.61 7.82 15.13
CA LYS A 527 16.11 8.83 16.05
C LYS A 527 17.53 8.45 16.50
N GLY A 528 18.53 9.15 15.94
CA GLY A 528 19.94 9.01 16.35
C GLY A 528 20.38 10.09 17.34
N GLU A 529 21.58 9.93 17.89
CA GLU A 529 22.18 10.88 18.84
C GLU A 529 22.51 12.24 18.22
N LYS A 530 22.97 12.24 16.96
CA LYS A 530 23.38 13.44 16.21
C LYS A 530 22.27 13.98 15.29
N GLY A 531 21.07 13.43 15.37
CA GLY A 531 19.93 13.77 14.49
C GLY A 531 19.30 12.52 13.90
N ASN A 532 18.20 12.70 13.16
CA ASN A 532 17.52 11.60 12.51
C ASN A 532 18.28 11.15 11.25
N TYR A 533 18.31 9.83 11.01
CA TYR A 533 18.87 9.21 9.82
C TYR A 533 17.86 8.21 9.21
N TYR A 534 18.18 7.66 8.05
CA TYR A 534 17.32 6.71 7.34
C TYR A 534 17.80 5.27 7.60
N PRO A 535 16.91 4.34 8.00
CA PRO A 535 17.24 2.92 8.07
C PRO A 535 17.37 2.34 6.66
N HIS A 536 18.08 1.22 6.53
CA HIS A 536 18.03 0.40 5.33
C HIS A 536 16.82 -0.52 5.35
N THR A 537 16.26 -0.79 4.17
CA THR A 537 15.16 -1.74 3.97
C THR A 537 15.61 -2.88 3.08
N LEU A 538 15.17 -4.09 3.45
CA LEU A 538 15.44 -5.31 2.69
C LEU A 538 14.15 -6.10 2.54
N ASN A 539 14.04 -6.84 1.46
CA ASN A 539 12.96 -7.81 1.25
C ASN A 539 13.50 -9.11 0.66
N ASN A 540 12.77 -10.18 0.87
CA ASN A 540 13.00 -11.44 0.20
C ASN A 540 11.71 -12.27 0.16
N THR A 541 11.49 -12.94 -0.94
CA THR A 541 10.47 -13.95 -1.07
C THR A 541 10.85 -15.18 -0.24
N VAL A 542 10.00 -15.57 0.71
CA VAL A 542 10.13 -16.85 1.41
C VAL A 542 9.69 -17.97 0.48
N VAL A 543 8.48 -17.86 -0.07
CA VAL A 543 7.94 -18.68 -1.15
C VAL A 543 6.85 -17.92 -1.90
N ALA A 544 6.89 -17.95 -3.23
CA ALA A 544 5.78 -17.61 -4.12
C ALA A 544 5.21 -18.95 -4.65
N THR A 545 3.97 -19.24 -4.28
CA THR A 545 3.44 -20.61 -4.38
C THR A 545 3.36 -21.16 -5.80
N PRO A 546 3.02 -20.42 -6.87
CA PRO A 546 2.96 -21.06 -8.19
C PRO A 546 4.31 -21.65 -8.61
N ARG A 547 5.38 -20.89 -8.56
CA ARG A 547 6.73 -21.37 -8.92
C ARG A 547 7.27 -22.35 -7.89
N GLY A 548 7.07 -22.07 -6.60
CA GLY A 548 7.43 -23.00 -5.53
C GLY A 548 6.69 -24.34 -5.64
N LEU A 549 5.39 -24.30 -5.99
CA LEU A 549 4.59 -25.51 -6.20
C LEU A 549 5.10 -26.33 -7.39
N ILE A 550 5.45 -25.69 -8.52
CA ILE A 550 6.08 -26.35 -9.67
C ILE A 550 7.37 -27.05 -9.22
N ALA A 551 8.24 -26.35 -8.48
CA ALA A 551 9.50 -26.90 -8.00
C ALA A 551 9.29 -28.14 -7.11
N VAL A 552 8.34 -28.07 -6.15
CA VAL A 552 8.02 -29.19 -5.27
C VAL A 552 7.43 -30.37 -6.04
N ILE A 553 6.48 -30.11 -6.95
CA ILE A 553 5.85 -31.16 -7.76
C ILE A 553 6.90 -31.89 -8.64
N GLU A 554 7.71 -31.16 -9.41
CA GLU A 554 8.66 -31.75 -10.34
C GLU A 554 9.78 -32.53 -9.63
N ASN A 555 10.26 -32.04 -8.46
CA ASN A 555 11.34 -32.70 -7.72
C ASN A 555 10.87 -33.90 -6.85
N ASN A 556 9.56 -34.05 -6.63
CA ASN A 556 8.98 -35.11 -5.83
C ASN A 556 7.99 -35.96 -6.64
N TYR A 557 8.04 -35.91 -7.98
CA TYR A 557 7.21 -36.70 -8.89
C TYR A 557 7.74 -38.12 -8.99
N ASN A 558 6.86 -39.12 -8.99
CA ASN A 558 7.17 -40.53 -9.09
C ASN A 558 6.73 -41.09 -10.45
N GLU A 559 7.35 -42.18 -10.89
CA GLU A 559 7.09 -42.85 -12.17
C GLU A 559 5.62 -43.29 -12.34
N ASP A 560 4.94 -43.66 -11.24
CA ASP A 560 3.52 -44.04 -11.22
C ASP A 560 2.56 -42.81 -11.34
N GLY A 561 3.08 -41.61 -11.50
CA GLY A 561 2.30 -40.38 -11.61
C GLY A 561 1.90 -39.78 -10.27
N SER A 562 2.32 -40.36 -9.16
CA SER A 562 2.08 -39.79 -7.83
C SER A 562 3.13 -38.75 -7.46
N ILE A 563 2.85 -37.96 -6.40
CA ILE A 563 3.78 -37.01 -5.83
C ILE A 563 4.06 -37.41 -4.38
N THR A 564 5.33 -37.60 -4.03
CA THR A 564 5.76 -37.77 -2.65
C THR A 564 5.69 -36.42 -1.92
N VAL A 565 4.93 -36.35 -0.83
CA VAL A 565 4.85 -35.13 -0.01
C VAL A 565 6.13 -35.04 0.83
N PRO A 566 6.91 -33.93 0.71
CA PRO A 566 8.08 -33.72 1.57
C PRO A 566 7.72 -33.84 3.05
N GLU A 567 8.60 -34.48 3.83
CA GLU A 567 8.32 -34.85 5.22
C GLU A 567 7.85 -33.65 6.06
N VAL A 568 8.49 -32.48 5.91
CA VAL A 568 8.16 -31.25 6.64
C VAL A 568 6.79 -30.67 6.27
N LEU A 569 6.20 -31.06 5.14
CA LEU A 569 4.86 -30.64 4.71
C LEU A 569 3.75 -31.60 5.17
N ARG A 570 4.06 -32.83 5.54
CA ARG A 570 3.06 -33.84 5.92
C ARG A 570 2.18 -33.43 7.10
N PRO A 571 2.68 -32.77 8.16
CA PRO A 571 1.83 -32.28 9.25
C PRO A 571 0.73 -31.32 8.77
N TYR A 572 1.05 -30.47 7.79
CA TYR A 572 0.11 -29.51 7.19
C TYR A 572 -0.85 -30.15 6.17
N MET A 573 -0.53 -31.40 5.74
CA MET A 573 -1.33 -32.23 4.84
C MET A 573 -2.17 -33.30 5.58
N GLY A 574 -2.31 -33.18 6.92
CA GLY A 574 -3.00 -34.17 7.74
C GLY A 574 -2.34 -35.53 7.72
N GLY A 575 -1.02 -35.59 7.62
CA GLY A 575 -0.22 -36.82 7.56
C GLY A 575 -0.16 -37.50 6.18
N THR A 576 -0.70 -36.86 5.12
CA THR A 576 -0.62 -37.43 3.76
C THR A 576 0.83 -37.50 3.29
N GLU A 577 1.28 -38.70 2.91
CA GLU A 577 2.64 -38.92 2.45
C GLU A 577 2.77 -38.92 0.93
N ILE A 578 1.72 -39.34 0.22
CA ILE A 578 1.71 -39.48 -1.25
C ILE A 578 0.38 -38.97 -1.79
N ILE A 579 0.44 -38.09 -2.77
CA ILE A 579 -0.71 -37.63 -3.56
C ILE A 579 -0.78 -38.53 -4.80
N LYS A 580 -1.90 -39.27 -4.98
CA LYS A 580 -2.10 -40.21 -6.08
C LYS A 580 -3.10 -39.70 -7.11
N PRO A 581 -2.93 -40.09 -8.39
CA PRO A 581 -3.99 -39.91 -9.38
C PRO A 581 -5.29 -40.53 -8.89
N LYS A 582 -6.38 -39.82 -8.99
CA LYS A 582 -7.72 -40.36 -8.69
C LYS A 582 -8.28 -40.95 -9.98
N ASN A 583 -8.57 -42.23 -9.97
CA ASN A 583 -9.32 -42.85 -11.06
C ASN A 583 -10.65 -42.09 -11.22
N LYS A 584 -10.91 -41.62 -12.44
CA LYS A 584 -12.18 -40.95 -12.80
C LYS A 584 -13.32 -41.94 -12.72
#